data_da306e5a6007d260a5e9e73f9c15a0cb
#
_entry.id   da306e5a6007d260a5e9e73f9c15a0cb
#
_cell.length_a   1.000
_cell.length_b   1.000
_cell.length_c   1.000
_cell.angle_alpha   90.00
_cell.angle_beta   90.00
_cell.angle_gamma   90.00
#
_symmetry.space_group_name_H-M   'P 1'
#
loop_
_entity.id
_entity.type
_entity.pdbx_description
1 polymer ?
#
loop_
_entity_poly.entity_id
_entity_poly.type
_entity_poly.pdbx_seq_one_letter_code
_entity_poly.pdbx_strand_id
1 'polypeptide(L)'
;MTHLCPAPRSLTRTGGDFELPRTGFIALDCDEPAMLRFPAQRLREAAAQSGCAWEIVAGPSPVESQTAVTLRVRPSLVAHPQGYTLSIAPNGSLIQAGTEAGLFYGVCTLIQCLRSPFAALRAEDWPDFPVRGVMLDISRDKVPAMATLYARVDRLASWKINQLQLYTEHTFAYRRHPEVWAEASPLTGAEMLDLDAYCRERFIELVPNQNSFGHMHRWLKHPRYASLAETHGEYTAWGQTFQGPFGLCATDPGSLALLRELYDELLPHFTSRLFNVGCDETMDLGQGRSKAECEARGVGRVYLDFLLKIHAEVKARGRTPQFWGDIIVQHPALIAELPRDAIALEWGYEADHPFDAHGAQFNAAGLTFYVCPGTSAWCSIAGRTHNALGNLRNAAENGLKHGATGYLITDWGDRGHWQMSPVSDLGLVMGAAYAWNGVAARDLDVARAISVHAFDDPSGSLGEAACRLGNVYRAVGVEPHNSSALFWVMQKSPAEVRAEYGGALTPDSLARTLAAIDEASAPLPSARSTRPDAALLQREFDFTARLLRHACRRAQWIMGQPSSPNAELKHELQTIIEDYRALWLARNRPGGLGDSVARFEAALADYG
;
A
#
# COMPACT_ATOMS: atom_id res chain seq x y z
N MET A 1 26.25 9.08 -8.90
CA MET A 1 25.23 10.05 -8.42
C MET A 1 24.54 9.46 -7.24
N THR A 2 24.19 10.25 -6.23
CA THR A 2 23.35 9.80 -5.12
C THR A 2 21.97 9.44 -5.68
N HIS A 3 21.58 8.17 -5.57
CA HIS A 3 20.25 7.72 -5.99
C HIS A 3 19.27 8.07 -4.85
N LEU A 4 18.70 9.28 -4.88
CA LEU A 4 17.71 9.74 -3.91
C LEU A 4 16.32 9.29 -4.35
N CYS A 5 15.55 8.75 -3.42
CA CYS A 5 14.16 8.35 -3.65
C CYS A 5 13.31 8.63 -2.41
N PRO A 6 12.30 9.51 -2.50
CA PRO A 6 11.97 10.39 -3.63
C PRO A 6 13.08 11.40 -3.96
N ALA A 7 13.26 11.67 -5.24
CA ALA A 7 14.27 12.65 -5.70
C ALA A 7 13.80 14.09 -5.42
N PRO A 8 14.66 14.99 -4.93
CA PRO A 8 14.30 16.38 -4.70
C PRO A 8 14.07 17.13 -6.01
N ARG A 9 13.34 18.25 -5.95
CA ARG A 9 13.04 19.10 -7.10
C ARG A 9 14.28 19.74 -7.69
N SER A 10 15.18 20.21 -6.84
CA SER A 10 16.46 20.78 -7.24
C SER A 10 17.57 20.16 -6.42
N LEU A 11 18.63 19.73 -7.10
CA LEU A 11 19.84 19.19 -6.49
C LEU A 11 21.06 19.68 -7.28
N THR A 12 21.92 20.42 -6.62
CA THR A 12 23.14 20.95 -7.23
C THR A 12 24.36 20.58 -6.40
N ARG A 13 25.37 19.95 -6.99
CA ARG A 13 26.68 19.79 -6.36
C ARG A 13 27.39 21.14 -6.30
N THR A 14 27.91 21.48 -5.12
CA THR A 14 28.54 22.79 -4.86
C THR A 14 30.04 22.72 -4.64
N GLY A 15 30.62 21.51 -4.60
CA GLY A 15 32.04 21.30 -4.36
C GLY A 15 32.42 19.84 -4.53
N GLY A 16 33.62 19.49 -4.02
CA GLY A 16 34.13 18.10 -3.98
C GLY A 16 33.47 17.25 -2.89
N ASP A 17 33.91 16.00 -2.86
CA ASP A 17 33.56 15.07 -1.80
C ASP A 17 34.47 15.29 -0.57
N PHE A 18 33.97 14.96 0.62
CA PHE A 18 34.69 15.09 1.87
C PHE A 18 34.27 13.99 2.87
N GLU A 19 35.02 13.84 3.96
CA GLU A 19 34.67 12.92 5.04
C GLU A 19 33.74 13.60 6.04
N LEU A 20 32.76 12.87 6.56
CA LEU A 20 31.90 13.32 7.62
C LEU A 20 32.71 13.54 8.92
N PRO A 21 32.40 14.56 9.74
CA PRO A 21 33.00 14.71 11.06
C PRO A 21 32.64 13.51 11.94
N ARG A 22 33.67 12.82 12.46
CA ARG A 22 33.45 11.62 13.29
C ARG A 22 32.75 11.93 14.61
N THR A 23 32.94 13.13 15.15
CA THR A 23 32.28 13.65 16.34
C THR A 23 31.68 15.01 16.03
N GLY A 24 30.59 15.37 16.70
CA GLY A 24 29.96 16.65 16.47
C GLY A 24 28.57 16.76 17.08
N PHE A 25 27.86 17.84 16.73
CA PHE A 25 26.54 18.15 17.26
C PHE A 25 25.50 18.23 16.16
N ILE A 26 24.29 17.74 16.50
CA ILE A 26 23.04 18.04 15.79
C ILE A 26 22.34 19.14 16.60
N ALA A 27 22.37 20.37 16.11
CA ALA A 27 21.80 21.52 16.77
C ALA A 27 20.34 21.72 16.37
N LEU A 28 19.42 21.80 17.35
CA LEU A 28 17.98 22.04 17.15
C LEU A 28 17.69 23.53 17.28
N ASP A 29 17.61 24.24 16.16
CA ASP A 29 17.36 25.67 16.08
C ASP A 29 15.87 25.93 15.74
N CYS A 30 15.02 25.85 16.74
CA CYS A 30 13.58 26.09 16.66
C CYS A 30 13.01 26.52 18.01
N ASP A 31 11.76 26.96 18.02
CA ASP A 31 11.10 27.45 19.25
C ASP A 31 10.71 26.29 20.18
N GLU A 32 10.38 25.11 19.62
CA GLU A 32 9.99 23.91 20.36
C GLU A 32 10.93 22.73 20.02
N PRO A 33 12.15 22.63 20.61
CA PRO A 33 13.12 21.59 20.26
C PRO A 33 12.61 20.15 20.46
N ALA A 34 11.66 19.94 21.37
CA ALA A 34 11.05 18.63 21.61
C ALA A 34 10.38 18.04 20.36
N MET A 35 9.82 18.87 19.50
CA MET A 35 9.18 18.47 18.24
C MET A 35 10.19 17.92 17.22
N LEU A 36 11.46 18.30 17.33
CA LEU A 36 12.52 17.82 16.45
C LEU A 36 13.28 16.61 17.03
N ARG A 37 12.86 16.09 18.18
CA ARG A 37 13.53 14.95 18.83
C ARG A 37 13.61 13.72 17.92
N PHE A 38 12.49 13.32 17.34
CA PHE A 38 12.46 12.13 16.46
C PHE A 38 13.31 12.32 15.19
N PRO A 39 13.16 13.40 14.40
CA PRO A 39 14.05 13.66 13.26
C PRO A 39 15.54 13.63 13.63
N ALA A 40 15.92 14.26 14.75
CA ALA A 40 17.31 14.30 15.20
C ALA A 40 17.82 12.93 15.65
N GLN A 41 17.00 12.12 16.33
CA GLN A 41 17.35 10.75 16.72
C GLN A 41 17.57 9.87 15.49
N ARG A 42 16.69 9.93 14.49
CA ARG A 42 16.86 9.19 13.22
C ARG A 42 18.14 9.58 12.51
N LEU A 43 18.46 10.87 12.47
CA LEU A 43 19.71 11.36 11.88
C LEU A 43 20.93 10.86 12.65
N ARG A 44 20.89 10.91 13.98
CA ARG A 44 21.98 10.40 14.85
C ARG A 44 22.22 8.91 14.65
N GLU A 45 21.16 8.11 14.56
CA GLU A 45 21.23 6.68 14.31
C GLU A 45 21.88 6.37 12.94
N ALA A 46 21.45 7.10 11.89
CA ALA A 46 22.03 6.94 10.56
C ALA A 46 23.52 7.36 10.51
N ALA A 47 23.88 8.45 11.20
CA ALA A 47 25.26 8.87 11.35
C ALA A 47 26.12 7.82 12.06
N ALA A 48 25.59 7.20 13.12
CA ALA A 48 26.28 6.14 13.85
C ALA A 48 26.56 4.92 12.97
N GLN A 49 25.63 4.54 12.09
CA GLN A 49 25.86 3.48 11.09
C GLN A 49 26.98 3.83 10.09
N SER A 50 27.24 5.13 9.89
CA SER A 50 28.35 5.65 9.07
C SER A 50 29.64 5.88 9.88
N GLY A 51 29.70 5.46 11.14
CA GLY A 51 30.88 5.59 12.03
C GLY A 51 31.01 6.96 12.69
N CYS A 52 29.97 7.77 12.72
CA CYS A 52 29.94 9.11 13.34
C CYS A 52 29.26 9.05 14.72
N ALA A 53 29.82 9.76 15.70
CA ALA A 53 29.24 9.94 17.03
C ALA A 53 28.78 11.40 17.21
N TRP A 54 27.49 11.68 16.90
CA TRP A 54 26.92 13.00 17.00
C TRP A 54 25.98 13.09 18.22
N GLU A 55 26.05 14.21 18.94
CA GLU A 55 25.18 14.51 20.07
C GLU A 55 24.09 15.50 19.68
N ILE A 56 22.90 15.34 20.26
CA ILE A 56 21.76 16.24 20.01
C ILE A 56 21.78 17.32 21.06
N VAL A 57 21.75 18.60 20.62
CA VAL A 57 21.70 19.78 21.50
C VAL A 57 20.57 20.71 21.10
N ALA A 58 19.86 21.24 22.09
CA ALA A 58 18.82 22.26 21.86
C ALA A 58 19.46 23.64 21.80
N GLY A 59 19.05 24.48 20.82
CA GLY A 59 19.62 25.78 20.58
C GLY A 59 20.94 25.75 19.79
N PRO A 60 21.74 26.84 19.82
CA PRO A 60 23.01 26.88 19.12
C PRO A 60 24.00 25.85 19.68
N SER A 61 24.83 25.30 18.80
CA SER A 61 25.89 24.38 19.25
C SER A 61 26.83 25.02 20.24
N PRO A 62 27.24 24.29 21.29
CA PRO A 62 28.23 24.81 22.26
C PRO A 62 29.59 25.12 21.62
N VAL A 63 29.91 24.48 20.51
CA VAL A 63 31.12 24.73 19.72
C VAL A 63 30.75 24.76 18.23
N GLU A 64 30.68 25.95 17.65
CA GLU A 64 30.22 26.18 16.28
C GLU A 64 31.03 25.38 15.27
N SER A 65 32.35 25.28 15.43
CA SER A 65 33.24 24.52 14.56
C SER A 65 33.02 22.97 14.62
N GLN A 66 32.26 22.47 15.57
CA GLN A 66 31.92 21.05 15.72
C GLN A 66 30.44 20.76 15.38
N THR A 67 29.71 21.75 14.85
CA THR A 67 28.33 21.53 14.42
C THR A 67 28.30 20.71 13.14
N ALA A 68 27.93 19.43 13.25
CA ALA A 68 27.80 18.55 12.09
C ALA A 68 26.56 18.90 11.27
N VAL A 69 25.41 19.13 11.94
CA VAL A 69 24.14 19.47 11.31
C VAL A 69 23.34 20.46 12.16
N THR A 70 22.80 21.50 11.53
CA THR A 70 21.78 22.38 12.11
C THR A 70 20.41 22.08 11.54
N LEU A 71 19.45 21.79 12.39
CA LEU A 71 18.04 21.60 12.06
C LEU A 71 17.27 22.87 12.45
N ARG A 72 16.87 23.68 11.45
CA ARG A 72 16.26 25.00 11.65
C ARG A 72 14.82 25.03 11.17
N VAL A 73 13.90 25.35 12.06
CA VAL A 73 12.49 25.60 11.72
C VAL A 73 12.14 27.06 11.99
N ARG A 74 11.72 27.76 10.94
CA ARG A 74 11.17 29.12 11.00
C ARG A 74 10.12 29.28 9.90
N PRO A 75 8.88 29.68 10.19
CA PRO A 75 7.79 29.75 9.19
C PRO A 75 8.08 30.61 7.96
N SER A 76 8.98 31.61 8.09
CA SER A 76 9.32 32.51 6.99
C SER A 76 10.40 31.99 6.02
N LEU A 77 11.08 30.88 6.33
CA LEU A 77 12.24 30.43 5.56
C LEU A 77 11.85 29.64 4.29
N VAL A 78 10.78 28.86 4.38
CA VAL A 78 10.30 28.03 3.26
C VAL A 78 8.79 28.17 3.18
N ALA A 79 8.29 28.65 2.03
CA ALA A 79 6.87 28.96 1.86
C ALA A 79 5.96 27.72 1.87
N HIS A 80 6.46 26.60 1.29
CA HIS A 80 5.66 25.37 1.24
C HIS A 80 5.70 24.65 2.60
N PRO A 81 4.56 24.30 3.23
CA PRO A 81 4.53 23.74 4.59
C PRO A 81 5.24 22.39 4.72
N GLN A 82 5.38 21.66 3.62
CA GLN A 82 6.12 20.40 3.58
C GLN A 82 7.46 20.51 2.83
N GLY A 83 7.88 21.74 2.52
CA GLY A 83 9.14 22.02 1.82
C GLY A 83 10.31 22.19 2.77
N TYR A 84 11.52 22.05 2.22
CA TYR A 84 12.77 22.29 2.91
C TYR A 84 13.87 22.73 1.95
N THR A 85 14.90 23.35 2.51
CA THR A 85 16.21 23.51 1.87
C THR A 85 17.26 22.71 2.63
N LEU A 86 18.18 22.10 1.90
CA LEU A 86 19.30 21.34 2.44
C LEU A 86 20.60 21.88 1.84
N SER A 87 21.55 22.26 2.68
CA SER A 87 22.92 22.59 2.28
C SER A 87 23.89 21.67 3.02
N ILE A 88 24.73 20.99 2.26
CA ILE A 88 25.79 20.11 2.75
C ILE A 88 27.12 20.70 2.35
N ALA A 89 27.98 20.98 3.31
CA ALA A 89 29.30 21.57 3.12
C ALA A 89 30.33 20.99 4.12
N PRO A 90 31.64 21.10 3.84
CA PRO A 90 32.68 20.60 4.74
C PRO A 90 32.66 21.18 6.15
N ASN A 91 32.13 22.39 6.32
CA ASN A 91 32.02 23.09 7.61
C ASN A 91 30.67 22.85 8.33
N GLY A 92 29.88 21.89 7.87
CA GLY A 92 28.60 21.51 8.47
C GLY A 92 27.44 21.51 7.46
N SER A 93 26.38 20.87 7.86
CA SER A 93 25.13 20.77 7.08
C SER A 93 24.01 21.58 7.72
N LEU A 94 23.15 22.16 6.90
CA LEU A 94 21.99 22.94 7.35
C LEU A 94 20.73 22.46 6.65
N ILE A 95 19.71 22.09 7.43
CA ILE A 95 18.35 21.88 6.94
C ILE A 95 17.49 23.01 7.45
N GLN A 96 16.75 23.66 6.55
CA GLN A 96 15.80 24.73 6.90
C GLN A 96 14.42 24.38 6.36
N ALA A 97 13.39 24.58 7.16
CA ALA A 97 12.00 24.37 6.80
C ALA A 97 11.08 25.39 7.48
N GLY A 98 9.86 25.51 6.93
CA GLY A 98 8.80 26.32 7.53
C GLY A 98 8.05 25.59 8.65
N THR A 99 8.12 24.26 8.68
CA THR A 99 7.45 23.39 9.66
C THR A 99 8.35 22.20 10.04
N GLU A 100 7.98 21.52 11.13
CA GLU A 100 8.66 20.30 11.59
C GLU A 100 8.54 19.15 10.57
N ALA A 101 7.37 19.03 9.89
CA ALA A 101 7.17 18.04 8.85
C ALA A 101 8.11 18.26 7.65
N GLY A 102 8.22 19.50 7.17
CA GLY A 102 9.18 19.88 6.12
C GLY A 102 10.61 19.56 6.53
N LEU A 103 10.97 19.89 7.79
CA LEU A 103 12.30 19.57 8.32
C LEU A 103 12.55 18.06 8.33
N PHE A 104 11.59 17.26 8.77
CA PHE A 104 11.70 15.79 8.78
C PHE A 104 11.97 15.24 7.38
N TYR A 105 11.30 15.75 6.34
CA TYR A 105 11.56 15.33 4.96
C TYR A 105 12.95 15.73 4.49
N GLY A 106 13.48 16.86 4.94
CA GLY A 106 14.88 17.24 4.73
C GLY A 106 15.86 16.29 5.42
N VAL A 107 15.54 15.85 6.63
CA VAL A 107 16.32 14.82 7.35
C VAL A 107 16.30 13.49 6.60
N CYS A 108 15.15 13.04 6.08
CA CYS A 108 15.07 11.84 5.25
C CYS A 108 16.02 11.93 4.03
N THR A 109 16.09 13.08 3.38
CA THR A 109 17.03 13.29 2.25
C THR A 109 18.48 13.31 2.70
N LEU A 110 18.80 13.98 3.80
CA LEU A 110 20.16 13.99 4.34
C LEU A 110 20.65 12.58 4.70
N ILE A 111 19.80 11.77 5.34
CA ILE A 111 20.12 10.37 5.67
C ILE A 111 20.48 9.58 4.42
N GLN A 112 19.77 9.75 3.32
CA GLN A 112 20.10 9.10 2.05
C GLN A 112 21.44 9.58 1.46
N CYS A 113 21.89 10.77 1.83
CA CYS A 113 23.19 11.32 1.43
C CYS A 113 24.36 10.87 2.31
N LEU A 114 24.11 10.28 3.50
CA LEU A 114 25.15 9.85 4.46
C LEU A 114 25.93 8.62 3.95
N ARG A 115 26.63 8.77 2.83
CA ARG A 115 27.48 7.75 2.21
C ARG A 115 28.86 8.31 2.00
N SER A 116 29.88 7.54 2.25
CA SER A 116 31.27 7.96 2.01
C SER A 116 31.68 7.66 0.57
N PRO A 117 32.31 8.61 -0.15
CA PRO A 117 32.58 9.99 0.25
C PRO A 117 31.29 10.84 0.27
N PHE A 118 31.25 11.82 1.20
CA PHE A 118 30.12 12.69 1.41
C PHE A 118 30.19 13.90 0.47
N ALA A 119 29.18 14.10 -0.35
CA ALA A 119 29.21 15.12 -1.38
C ALA A 119 28.69 16.49 -0.90
N ALA A 120 29.42 17.56 -1.18
CA ALA A 120 28.91 18.92 -0.98
C ALA A 120 27.80 19.22 -2.01
N LEU A 121 26.62 19.61 -1.51
CA LEU A 121 25.44 19.88 -2.35
C LEU A 121 24.46 20.88 -1.73
N ARG A 122 23.58 21.38 -2.57
CA ARG A 122 22.37 22.10 -2.17
C ARG A 122 21.16 21.43 -2.79
N ALA A 123 20.07 21.34 -2.02
CA ALA A 123 18.77 20.90 -2.48
C ALA A 123 17.68 21.86 -2.03
N GLU A 124 16.68 22.03 -2.87
CA GLU A 124 15.41 22.67 -2.55
C GLU A 124 14.29 21.73 -2.97
N ASP A 125 13.31 21.49 -2.08
CA ASP A 125 12.39 20.38 -2.29
C ASP A 125 11.03 20.59 -1.59
N TRP A 126 9.97 20.11 -2.23
CA TRP A 126 8.60 20.03 -1.73
C TRP A 126 7.78 19.02 -2.57
N PRO A 127 6.69 18.44 -2.03
CA PRO A 127 5.91 17.42 -2.75
C PRO A 127 4.99 18.00 -3.83
N ASP A 128 4.64 17.16 -4.83
CA ASP A 128 3.58 17.40 -5.80
C ASP A 128 2.20 17.28 -5.13
N PHE A 129 1.98 16.21 -4.35
CA PHE A 129 0.73 16.00 -3.64
C PHE A 129 0.88 16.32 -2.15
N PRO A 130 -0.03 17.15 -1.58
CA PRO A 130 -0.01 17.45 -0.14
C PRO A 130 -0.28 16.21 0.72
N VAL A 131 -1.15 15.28 0.25
CA VAL A 131 -1.38 13.98 0.88
C VAL A 131 -0.75 12.87 0.03
N ARG A 132 0.10 12.08 0.65
CA ARG A 132 0.78 10.93 0.07
C ARG A 132 0.53 9.75 0.98
N GLY A 133 -0.50 8.98 0.62
CA GLY A 133 -1.02 7.91 1.45
C GLY A 133 -0.62 6.52 0.96
N VAL A 134 -0.70 5.59 1.88
CA VAL A 134 -0.69 4.15 1.63
C VAL A 134 -1.89 3.54 2.33
N MET A 135 -2.62 2.67 1.65
CA MET A 135 -3.64 1.81 2.23
C MET A 135 -3.17 0.35 2.17
N LEU A 136 -3.14 -0.30 3.31
CA LEU A 136 -2.81 -1.72 3.45
C LEU A 136 -4.09 -2.50 3.76
N ASP A 137 -4.34 -3.54 2.98
CA ASP A 137 -5.44 -4.46 3.26
C ASP A 137 -5.08 -5.40 4.41
N ILE A 138 -5.81 -5.28 5.50
CA ILE A 138 -5.68 -6.16 6.68
C ILE A 138 -6.91 -7.07 6.87
N SER A 139 -7.83 -7.08 5.92
CA SER A 139 -9.11 -7.82 6.02
C SER A 139 -9.22 -9.01 5.07
N ARG A 140 -8.40 -9.04 4.01
CA ARG A 140 -8.27 -10.23 3.17
C ARG A 140 -7.18 -11.12 3.73
N ASP A 141 -7.55 -11.82 4.82
CA ASP A 141 -6.83 -12.86 5.54
C ASP A 141 -5.61 -12.39 6.36
N LYS A 142 -4.68 -11.58 5.85
CA LYS A 142 -3.47 -11.16 6.58
C LYS A 142 -3.71 -9.97 7.52
N VAL A 143 -3.51 -10.19 8.83
CA VAL A 143 -3.37 -9.10 9.81
C VAL A 143 -1.89 -9.06 10.25
N PRO A 144 -1.13 -8.00 9.94
CA PRO A 144 0.27 -7.92 10.33
C PRO A 144 0.46 -7.88 11.86
N ALA A 145 1.57 -8.46 12.34
CA ALA A 145 2.01 -8.26 13.71
C ALA A 145 2.42 -6.79 13.94
N MET A 146 2.27 -6.27 15.17
CA MET A 146 2.62 -4.88 15.47
C MET A 146 4.07 -4.53 15.10
N ALA A 147 5.02 -5.44 15.31
CA ALA A 147 6.41 -5.24 14.90
C ALA A 147 6.54 -5.04 13.37
N THR A 148 5.75 -5.76 12.59
CA THR A 148 5.69 -5.59 11.12
C THR A 148 5.11 -4.24 10.74
N LEU A 149 4.03 -3.80 11.41
CA LEU A 149 3.41 -2.48 11.17
C LEU A 149 4.38 -1.35 11.52
N TYR A 150 5.05 -1.41 12.66
CA TYR A 150 6.06 -0.41 13.04
C TYR A 150 7.20 -0.32 12.03
N ALA A 151 7.75 -1.47 11.62
CA ALA A 151 8.79 -1.50 10.59
C ALA A 151 8.30 -0.93 9.23
N ARG A 152 7.05 -1.20 8.88
CA ARG A 152 6.42 -0.63 7.67
C ARG A 152 6.26 0.88 7.78
N VAL A 153 5.76 1.39 8.90
CA VAL A 153 5.61 2.84 9.18
C VAL A 153 6.97 3.55 9.09
N ASP A 154 8.04 2.98 9.66
CA ASP A 154 9.39 3.56 9.56
C ASP A 154 9.87 3.68 8.11
N ARG A 155 9.59 2.69 7.27
CA ARG A 155 9.92 2.74 5.84
C ARG A 155 9.09 3.76 5.09
N LEU A 156 7.77 3.76 5.30
CA LEU A 156 6.87 4.75 4.69
C LEU A 156 7.29 6.18 5.04
N ALA A 157 7.63 6.43 6.29
CA ALA A 157 8.16 7.72 6.73
C ALA A 157 9.46 8.11 6.00
N SER A 158 10.39 7.16 5.81
CA SER A 158 11.64 7.39 5.07
C SER A 158 11.43 7.72 3.60
N TRP A 159 10.33 7.26 3.01
CA TRP A 159 9.89 7.59 1.63
C TRP A 159 8.98 8.82 1.59
N LYS A 160 8.88 9.57 2.70
CA LYS A 160 8.10 10.81 2.82
C LYS A 160 6.59 10.61 2.61
N ILE A 161 6.06 9.42 2.86
CA ILE A 161 4.63 9.14 2.99
C ILE A 161 4.13 9.82 4.27
N ASN A 162 2.93 10.42 4.21
CA ASN A 162 2.35 11.15 5.34
C ASN A 162 0.92 10.73 5.72
N GLN A 163 0.39 9.68 5.11
CA GLN A 163 -0.89 9.09 5.49
C GLN A 163 -0.83 7.57 5.41
N LEU A 164 -1.44 6.89 6.38
CA LEU A 164 -1.61 5.44 6.39
C LEU A 164 -3.07 5.11 6.67
N GLN A 165 -3.61 4.15 5.92
CA GLN A 165 -4.91 3.54 6.17
C GLN A 165 -4.74 2.03 6.30
N LEU A 166 -5.44 1.42 7.24
CA LEU A 166 -5.58 -0.03 7.34
C LEU A 166 -7.01 -0.38 6.90
N TYR A 167 -7.15 -0.95 5.70
CA TYR A 167 -8.45 -1.33 5.19
C TYR A 167 -9.09 -2.40 6.07
N THR A 168 -10.26 -2.05 6.63
CA THR A 168 -10.93 -2.85 7.65
C THR A 168 -12.35 -3.20 7.23
N GLU A 169 -12.64 -4.50 7.20
CA GLU A 169 -14.00 -5.05 7.15
C GLU A 169 -14.41 -5.57 8.54
N HIS A 170 -13.59 -6.45 9.14
CA HIS A 170 -13.89 -7.17 10.39
C HIS A 170 -12.67 -7.33 11.31
N THR A 171 -11.53 -6.81 10.96
CA THR A 171 -10.24 -7.05 11.63
C THR A 171 -9.86 -6.01 12.69
N PHE A 172 -10.86 -5.32 13.23
CA PHE A 172 -10.77 -4.58 14.48
C PHE A 172 -11.53 -5.30 15.59
N ALA A 173 -11.01 -5.32 16.81
CA ALA A 173 -11.61 -6.05 17.95
C ALA A 173 -12.80 -5.29 18.57
N TYR A 174 -13.90 -5.22 17.86
CA TYR A 174 -15.17 -4.62 18.33
C TYR A 174 -15.70 -5.37 19.54
N ARG A 175 -15.78 -4.69 20.67
CA ARG A 175 -16.17 -5.32 21.96
C ARG A 175 -17.59 -5.86 21.98
N ARG A 176 -18.50 -5.22 21.24
CA ARG A 176 -19.90 -5.63 21.13
C ARG A 176 -20.16 -6.72 20.10
N HIS A 177 -19.14 -7.08 19.29
CA HIS A 177 -19.28 -7.93 18.11
C HIS A 177 -18.17 -9.02 18.03
N PRO A 178 -17.86 -9.74 19.14
CA PRO A 178 -16.73 -10.66 19.18
C PRO A 178 -16.84 -11.82 18.20
N GLU A 179 -18.05 -12.23 17.84
CA GLU A 179 -18.30 -13.33 16.91
C GLU A 179 -17.79 -13.06 15.49
N VAL A 180 -17.65 -11.78 15.10
CA VAL A 180 -17.27 -11.41 13.73
C VAL A 180 -15.77 -11.55 13.50
N TRP A 181 -14.97 -11.28 14.52
CA TRP A 181 -13.52 -11.22 14.43
C TRP A 181 -12.78 -12.31 15.21
N ALA A 182 -13.47 -13.19 15.91
CA ALA A 182 -12.89 -14.18 16.82
C ALA A 182 -11.74 -15.01 16.20
N GLU A 183 -11.85 -15.34 14.90
CA GLU A 183 -10.86 -16.14 14.17
C GLU A 183 -9.88 -15.29 13.35
N ALA A 184 -10.06 -13.96 13.29
CA ALA A 184 -9.30 -13.08 12.40
C ALA A 184 -8.01 -12.53 13.02
N SER A 185 -7.77 -12.74 14.32
CA SER A 185 -6.65 -12.12 15.06
C SER A 185 -6.58 -10.59 14.87
N PRO A 186 -7.63 -9.85 15.19
CA PRO A 186 -7.80 -8.43 14.86
C PRO A 186 -6.80 -7.55 15.60
N LEU A 187 -6.69 -6.29 15.17
CA LEU A 187 -6.06 -5.23 15.96
C LEU A 187 -6.99 -4.77 17.07
N THR A 188 -6.45 -4.59 18.26
CA THR A 188 -7.18 -4.09 19.42
C THR A 188 -7.20 -2.57 19.49
N GLY A 189 -8.10 -1.99 20.26
CA GLY A 189 -8.13 -0.54 20.49
C GLY A 189 -6.84 0.01 21.10
N ALA A 190 -6.20 -0.74 22.01
CA ALA A 190 -4.90 -0.36 22.59
C ALA A 190 -3.80 -0.31 21.51
N GLU A 191 -3.73 -1.34 20.67
CA GLU A 191 -2.76 -1.40 19.57
C GLU A 191 -2.99 -0.28 18.53
N MET A 192 -4.25 0.10 18.29
CA MET A 192 -4.55 1.25 17.41
C MET A 192 -4.10 2.57 18.02
N LEU A 193 -4.28 2.79 19.32
CA LEU A 193 -3.75 3.97 20.02
C LEU A 193 -2.22 4.04 19.94
N ASP A 194 -1.54 2.91 20.17
CA ASP A 194 -0.09 2.83 20.06
C ASP A 194 0.38 3.11 18.62
N LEU A 195 -0.32 2.56 17.62
CA LEU A 195 0.01 2.77 16.20
C LEU A 195 -0.24 4.23 15.77
N ASP A 196 -1.35 4.85 16.23
CA ASP A 196 -1.64 6.27 15.95
C ASP A 196 -0.54 7.17 16.53
N ALA A 197 -0.12 6.93 17.77
CA ALA A 197 0.97 7.68 18.39
C ALA A 197 2.30 7.48 17.64
N TYR A 198 2.61 6.24 17.25
CA TYR A 198 3.81 5.87 16.50
C TYR A 198 3.85 6.54 15.12
N CYS A 199 2.72 6.57 14.41
CA CYS A 199 2.58 7.25 13.12
C CYS A 199 2.77 8.77 13.26
N ARG A 200 2.12 9.40 14.24
CA ARG A 200 2.21 10.86 14.46
C ARG A 200 3.64 11.33 14.73
N GLU A 201 4.40 10.58 15.53
CA GLU A 201 5.81 10.89 15.79
C GLU A 201 6.64 10.91 14.49
N ARG A 202 6.18 10.19 13.46
CA ARG A 202 6.79 10.04 12.12
C ARG A 202 6.14 10.93 11.06
N PHE A 203 5.33 11.89 11.45
CA PHE A 203 4.59 12.79 10.56
C PHE A 203 3.68 12.02 9.58
N ILE A 204 3.14 10.88 10.02
CA ILE A 204 2.14 10.09 9.30
C ILE A 204 0.80 10.21 10.04
N GLU A 205 -0.26 10.58 9.33
CA GLU A 205 -1.64 10.54 9.82
C GLU A 205 -2.18 9.12 9.64
N LEU A 206 -2.56 8.45 10.73
CA LEU A 206 -3.29 7.18 10.68
C LEU A 206 -4.78 7.47 10.53
N VAL A 207 -5.32 7.23 9.33
CA VAL A 207 -6.74 7.47 9.03
C VAL A 207 -7.55 6.20 9.33
N PRO A 208 -8.59 6.26 10.16
CA PRO A 208 -9.50 5.14 10.37
C PRO A 208 -10.17 4.73 9.07
N ASN A 209 -10.37 3.42 8.90
CA ASN A 209 -11.03 2.83 7.74
C ASN A 209 -11.97 1.72 8.22
N GLN A 210 -13.24 1.76 7.82
CA GLN A 210 -14.22 0.70 8.06
C GLN A 210 -15.20 0.66 6.90
N ASN A 211 -15.23 -0.46 6.19
CA ASN A 211 -16.20 -0.62 5.12
C ASN A 211 -17.64 -0.60 5.68
N SER A 212 -18.50 0.15 5.03
CA SER A 212 -19.80 0.53 5.58
C SER A 212 -20.99 0.26 4.63
N PHE A 213 -20.78 -0.42 3.51
CA PHE A 213 -21.87 -0.72 2.56
C PHE A 213 -21.67 -2.07 1.87
N GLY A 214 -20.81 -2.17 0.84
CA GLY A 214 -20.35 -3.45 0.29
C GLY A 214 -19.39 -4.17 1.25
N HIS A 215 -18.88 -5.34 0.87
CA HIS A 215 -17.84 -6.08 1.60
C HIS A 215 -18.17 -6.41 3.06
N MET A 216 -19.46 -6.55 3.41
CA MET A 216 -19.92 -6.87 4.76
C MET A 216 -20.20 -8.36 4.97
N HIS A 217 -19.81 -9.25 4.04
CA HIS A 217 -20.11 -10.68 4.10
C HIS A 217 -19.59 -11.35 5.39
N ARG A 218 -18.45 -10.93 5.93
CA ARG A 218 -17.88 -11.44 7.19
C ARG A 218 -18.78 -11.11 8.40
N TRP A 219 -19.58 -10.05 8.33
CA TRP A 219 -20.62 -9.68 9.30
C TRP A 219 -21.91 -10.43 9.03
N LEU A 220 -22.40 -10.35 7.81
CA LEU A 220 -23.74 -10.78 7.42
C LEU A 220 -23.94 -12.30 7.39
N LYS A 221 -22.86 -13.09 7.39
CA LYS A 221 -22.91 -14.55 7.55
C LYS A 221 -23.36 -14.98 8.96
N HIS A 222 -23.24 -14.10 9.98
CA HIS A 222 -23.64 -14.42 11.35
C HIS A 222 -25.13 -14.16 11.56
N PRO A 223 -25.86 -15.06 12.27
CA PRO A 223 -27.32 -14.94 12.46
C PRO A 223 -27.78 -13.59 13.03
N ARG A 224 -26.97 -12.97 13.89
CA ARG A 224 -27.25 -11.67 14.49
C ARG A 224 -27.40 -10.54 13.46
N TYR A 225 -26.68 -10.59 12.36
CA TYR A 225 -26.64 -9.54 11.34
C TYR A 225 -27.31 -9.96 10.02
N ALA A 226 -27.69 -11.23 9.91
CA ALA A 226 -28.20 -11.79 8.67
C ALA A 226 -29.41 -11.00 8.12
N SER A 227 -30.28 -10.47 8.99
CA SER A 227 -31.42 -9.65 8.57
C SER A 227 -31.05 -8.32 7.94
N LEU A 228 -29.80 -7.86 8.07
CA LEU A 228 -29.31 -6.60 7.50
C LEU A 228 -28.80 -6.75 6.06
N ALA A 229 -28.62 -7.99 5.57
CA ALA A 229 -28.13 -8.24 4.23
C ALA A 229 -29.09 -7.73 3.14
N GLU A 230 -28.56 -7.21 2.07
CA GLU A 230 -29.33 -6.88 0.86
C GLU A 230 -29.97 -8.15 0.30
N THR A 231 -29.20 -9.23 0.14
CA THR A 231 -29.70 -10.56 -0.24
C THR A 231 -28.88 -11.68 0.37
N HIS A 232 -29.53 -12.83 0.60
CA HIS A 232 -28.87 -14.14 0.86
C HIS A 232 -28.91 -15.04 -0.38
N GLY A 233 -29.61 -14.64 -1.42
CA GLY A 233 -29.70 -15.35 -2.69
C GLY A 233 -28.57 -15.00 -3.64
N GLU A 234 -28.76 -15.38 -4.88
CA GLU A 234 -27.86 -15.01 -5.98
C GLU A 234 -27.99 -13.54 -6.37
N TYR A 235 -26.86 -12.96 -6.77
CA TYR A 235 -26.80 -11.65 -7.42
C TYR A 235 -25.80 -11.69 -8.57
N THR A 236 -25.94 -10.77 -9.53
CA THR A 236 -25.11 -10.72 -10.74
C THR A 236 -24.22 -9.48 -10.70
N ALA A 237 -22.92 -9.66 -10.91
CA ALA A 237 -21.97 -8.59 -11.10
C ALA A 237 -20.93 -9.00 -12.16
N TRP A 238 -20.46 -8.05 -12.98
CA TRP A 238 -19.45 -8.28 -14.03
C TRP A 238 -19.76 -9.47 -14.96
N GLY A 239 -21.04 -9.73 -15.22
CA GLY A 239 -21.48 -10.85 -16.05
C GLY A 239 -21.32 -12.23 -15.38
N GLN A 240 -21.07 -12.29 -14.07
CA GLN A 240 -20.98 -13.52 -13.29
C GLN A 240 -22.06 -13.54 -12.19
N THR A 241 -22.45 -14.73 -11.78
CA THR A 241 -23.37 -14.94 -10.66
C THR A 241 -22.59 -15.22 -9.40
N PHE A 242 -22.94 -14.52 -8.32
CA PHE A 242 -22.38 -14.65 -6.99
C PHE A 242 -23.46 -15.05 -6.00
N GLN A 243 -23.06 -15.66 -4.88
CA GLN A 243 -23.93 -16.00 -3.77
C GLN A 243 -23.75 -14.99 -2.64
N GLY A 244 -24.85 -14.35 -2.21
CA GLY A 244 -24.85 -13.48 -1.01
C GLY A 244 -24.70 -14.25 0.31
N PRO A 245 -24.58 -13.57 1.45
CA PRO A 245 -24.69 -12.11 1.60
C PRO A 245 -23.40 -11.35 1.22
N PHE A 246 -23.53 -10.11 0.76
CA PHE A 246 -22.39 -9.26 0.41
C PHE A 246 -22.49 -7.85 1.00
N GLY A 247 -23.54 -7.09 0.67
CA GLY A 247 -23.77 -5.72 1.11
C GLY A 247 -24.86 -5.57 2.17
N LEU A 248 -24.82 -4.45 2.90
CA LEU A 248 -25.91 -4.02 3.78
C LEU A 248 -27.10 -3.55 2.94
N CYS A 249 -28.33 -3.83 3.42
CA CYS A 249 -29.54 -3.28 2.82
C CYS A 249 -29.64 -1.78 3.10
N ALA A 250 -29.51 -0.95 2.07
CA ALA A 250 -29.54 0.52 2.15
C ALA A 250 -30.86 1.09 2.69
N THR A 251 -31.96 0.35 2.55
CA THR A 251 -33.29 0.76 2.98
C THR A 251 -33.65 0.27 4.39
N ASP A 252 -32.81 -0.56 5.00
CA ASP A 252 -33.02 -1.05 6.36
C ASP A 252 -32.40 -0.09 7.38
N PRO A 253 -33.19 0.46 8.33
CA PRO A 253 -32.65 1.34 9.38
C PRO A 253 -31.67 0.64 10.31
N GLY A 254 -31.73 -0.70 10.43
CA GLY A 254 -30.78 -1.50 11.19
C GLY A 254 -29.37 -1.46 10.62
N SER A 255 -29.21 -1.29 9.30
CA SER A 255 -27.90 -1.11 8.67
C SER A 255 -27.19 0.12 9.22
N LEU A 256 -27.86 1.26 9.28
CA LEU A 256 -27.27 2.48 9.85
C LEU A 256 -27.06 2.37 11.38
N ALA A 257 -27.93 1.65 12.09
CA ALA A 257 -27.76 1.42 13.53
C ALA A 257 -26.49 0.61 13.82
N LEU A 258 -26.22 -0.45 13.04
CA LEU A 258 -24.96 -1.20 13.14
C LEU A 258 -23.75 -0.28 12.90
N LEU A 259 -23.76 0.53 11.83
CA LEU A 259 -22.65 1.41 11.51
C LEU A 259 -22.36 2.42 12.64
N ARG A 260 -23.41 2.94 13.30
CA ARG A 260 -23.23 3.82 14.48
C ARG A 260 -22.45 3.11 15.60
N GLU A 261 -22.79 1.85 15.89
CA GLU A 261 -22.08 1.07 16.91
C GLU A 261 -20.61 0.87 16.54
N LEU A 262 -20.31 0.57 15.26
CA LEU A 262 -18.94 0.39 14.78
C LEU A 262 -18.12 1.70 14.88
N TYR A 263 -18.71 2.81 14.45
CA TYR A 263 -18.03 4.12 14.48
C TYR A 263 -17.75 4.59 15.90
N ASP A 264 -18.71 4.36 16.82
CA ASP A 264 -18.56 4.72 18.24
C ASP A 264 -17.45 3.91 18.94
N GLU A 265 -17.20 2.66 18.48
CA GLU A 265 -16.11 1.84 19.02
C GLU A 265 -14.77 2.11 18.33
N LEU A 266 -14.72 2.36 17.03
CA LEU A 266 -13.49 2.50 16.26
C LEU A 266 -12.85 3.88 16.42
N LEU A 267 -13.61 4.95 16.18
CA LEU A 267 -13.10 6.30 15.99
C LEU A 267 -12.36 6.91 17.21
N PRO A 268 -12.68 6.58 18.47
CA PRO A 268 -11.94 7.11 19.61
C PRO A 268 -10.46 6.73 19.67
N HIS A 269 -10.02 5.74 18.87
CA HIS A 269 -8.63 5.28 18.85
C HIS A 269 -7.74 6.02 17.85
N PHE A 270 -8.28 7.05 17.17
CA PHE A 270 -7.57 7.79 16.12
C PHE A 270 -7.62 9.29 16.35
N THR A 271 -6.49 9.95 16.11
CA THR A 271 -6.40 11.41 16.15
C THR A 271 -6.78 12.08 14.83
N SER A 272 -6.74 11.36 13.70
CA SER A 272 -7.13 11.86 12.38
C SER A 272 -8.55 12.41 12.37
N ARG A 273 -8.74 13.49 11.63
CA ARG A 273 -10.07 14.04 11.36
C ARG A 273 -10.74 13.41 10.13
N LEU A 274 -10.02 12.63 9.36
CA LEU A 274 -10.54 11.88 8.23
C LEU A 274 -11.09 10.53 8.68
N PHE A 275 -12.01 9.96 7.89
CA PHE A 275 -12.50 8.60 8.08
C PHE A 275 -12.93 8.01 6.75
N ASN A 276 -12.26 6.93 6.30
CA ASN A 276 -12.65 6.19 5.11
C ASN A 276 -13.78 5.19 5.44
N VAL A 277 -14.94 5.40 4.87
CA VAL A 277 -16.14 4.58 5.08
C VAL A 277 -16.32 3.49 4.03
N GLY A 278 -15.40 3.36 3.08
CA GLY A 278 -15.50 2.39 1.98
C GLY A 278 -16.61 2.75 0.99
N CYS A 279 -17.68 1.98 0.97
CA CYS A 279 -18.86 2.12 0.12
C CYS A 279 -18.61 1.82 -1.36
N ASP A 280 -17.57 1.07 -1.69
CA ASP A 280 -17.24 0.54 -3.00
C ASP A 280 -18.06 -0.72 -3.32
N GLU A 281 -18.09 -1.04 -4.61
CA GLU A 281 -18.56 -2.33 -5.15
C GLU A 281 -19.89 -2.82 -4.56
N THR A 282 -20.90 -1.96 -4.43
CA THR A 282 -22.22 -2.32 -3.91
C THR A 282 -23.01 -3.15 -4.93
N MET A 283 -22.45 -4.28 -5.33
CA MET A 283 -22.87 -5.08 -6.49
C MET A 283 -24.24 -5.71 -6.34
N ASP A 284 -24.66 -6.06 -5.13
CA ASP A 284 -25.95 -6.67 -4.82
C ASP A 284 -27.08 -5.63 -4.63
N LEU A 285 -26.78 -4.34 -4.58
CA LEU A 285 -27.77 -3.27 -4.41
C LEU A 285 -28.85 -3.32 -5.49
N GLY A 286 -30.10 -3.38 -5.08
CA GLY A 286 -31.26 -3.49 -5.97
C GLY A 286 -31.52 -4.90 -6.49
N GLN A 287 -30.78 -5.90 -6.04
CA GLN A 287 -31.00 -7.29 -6.44
C GLN A 287 -31.66 -8.14 -5.32
N GLY A 288 -31.96 -7.54 -4.20
CA GLY A 288 -32.59 -8.17 -3.06
C GLY A 288 -33.69 -7.31 -2.46
N ARG A 289 -33.55 -6.95 -1.18
CA ARG A 289 -34.55 -6.26 -0.38
C ARG A 289 -34.81 -4.82 -0.83
N SER A 290 -33.81 -4.13 -1.39
CA SER A 290 -33.95 -2.78 -1.92
C SER A 290 -34.45 -2.73 -3.36
N LYS A 291 -34.80 -3.87 -3.98
CA LYS A 291 -35.15 -3.96 -5.41
C LYS A 291 -36.25 -3.00 -5.82
N ALA A 292 -37.37 -3.01 -5.11
CA ALA A 292 -38.51 -2.15 -5.44
C ALA A 292 -38.17 -0.64 -5.37
N GLU A 293 -37.35 -0.24 -4.41
CA GLU A 293 -36.88 1.14 -4.25
C GLU A 293 -35.92 1.52 -5.38
N CYS A 294 -35.02 0.62 -5.75
CA CYS A 294 -34.09 0.84 -6.86
C CYS A 294 -34.81 0.87 -8.23
N GLU A 295 -35.83 0.04 -8.43
CA GLU A 295 -36.69 0.09 -9.65
C GLU A 295 -37.45 1.41 -9.75
N ALA A 296 -37.93 1.92 -8.61
CA ALA A 296 -38.72 3.16 -8.58
C ALA A 296 -37.86 4.44 -8.73
N ARG A 297 -36.67 4.47 -8.20
CA ARG A 297 -35.84 5.69 -8.03
C ARG A 297 -34.49 5.64 -8.72
N GLY A 298 -34.06 4.47 -9.16
CA GLY A 298 -32.73 4.21 -9.72
C GLY A 298 -31.69 3.82 -8.65
N VAL A 299 -30.82 2.87 -9.00
CA VAL A 299 -29.77 2.32 -8.12
C VAL A 299 -28.84 3.42 -7.59
N GLY A 300 -28.37 4.32 -8.47
CA GLY A 300 -27.50 5.44 -8.07
C GLY A 300 -28.13 6.37 -7.04
N ARG A 301 -29.45 6.62 -7.12
CA ARG A 301 -30.17 7.44 -6.12
C ARG A 301 -30.24 6.75 -4.76
N VAL A 302 -30.55 5.47 -4.73
CA VAL A 302 -30.60 4.70 -3.47
C VAL A 302 -29.20 4.60 -2.84
N TYR A 303 -28.18 4.39 -3.66
CA TYR A 303 -26.78 4.45 -3.21
C TYR A 303 -26.44 5.79 -2.57
N LEU A 304 -26.70 6.90 -3.28
CA LEU A 304 -26.37 8.23 -2.78
C LEU A 304 -27.14 8.56 -1.49
N ASP A 305 -28.41 8.25 -1.40
CA ASP A 305 -29.22 8.50 -0.20
C ASP A 305 -28.65 7.76 1.03
N PHE A 306 -28.13 6.54 0.86
CA PHE A 306 -27.49 5.82 1.95
C PHE A 306 -26.11 6.39 2.29
N LEU A 307 -25.30 6.74 1.29
CA LEU A 307 -24.02 7.43 1.50
C LEU A 307 -24.20 8.77 2.24
N LEU A 308 -25.25 9.54 1.93
CA LEU A 308 -25.56 10.79 2.64
C LEU A 308 -25.91 10.57 4.11
N LYS A 309 -26.61 9.46 4.45
CA LYS A 309 -26.86 9.08 5.84
C LYS A 309 -25.55 8.72 6.57
N ILE A 310 -24.67 7.96 5.90
CA ILE A 310 -23.34 7.63 6.43
C ILE A 310 -22.53 8.91 6.64
N HIS A 311 -22.51 9.82 5.66
CA HIS A 311 -21.86 11.12 5.75
C HIS A 311 -22.34 11.89 6.99
N ALA A 312 -23.64 11.96 7.24
CA ALA A 312 -24.20 12.65 8.40
C ALA A 312 -23.72 12.04 9.74
N GLU A 313 -23.64 10.71 9.82
CA GLU A 313 -23.13 9.99 11.01
C GLU A 313 -21.63 10.28 11.26
N VAL A 314 -20.83 10.35 10.20
CA VAL A 314 -19.41 10.69 10.27
C VAL A 314 -19.23 12.15 10.73
N LYS A 315 -19.99 13.07 10.17
CA LYS A 315 -19.98 14.50 10.53
C LYS A 315 -20.40 14.74 11.97
N ALA A 316 -21.43 14.03 12.45
CA ALA A 316 -21.88 14.10 13.85
C ALA A 316 -20.78 13.74 14.85
N ARG A 317 -19.78 12.93 14.42
CA ARG A 317 -18.58 12.57 15.19
C ARG A 317 -17.39 13.49 14.96
N GLY A 318 -17.58 14.62 14.28
CA GLY A 318 -16.53 15.62 14.00
C GLY A 318 -15.46 15.16 13.01
N ARG A 319 -15.79 14.19 12.15
CA ARG A 319 -14.88 13.67 11.13
C ARG A 319 -15.29 14.11 9.72
N THR A 320 -14.36 13.98 8.77
CA THR A 320 -14.58 14.21 7.34
C THR A 320 -14.56 12.86 6.63
N PRO A 321 -15.65 12.46 5.94
CA PRO A 321 -15.71 11.17 5.27
C PRO A 321 -14.86 11.13 4.01
N GLN A 322 -14.17 10.01 3.82
CA GLN A 322 -13.62 9.54 2.56
C GLN A 322 -14.43 8.32 2.10
N PHE A 323 -14.66 8.17 0.81
CA PHE A 323 -15.37 7.03 0.24
C PHE A 323 -14.82 6.67 -1.14
N TRP A 324 -14.90 5.41 -1.54
CA TRP A 324 -14.46 4.98 -2.86
C TRP A 324 -15.43 5.47 -3.94
N GLY A 325 -14.88 6.04 -5.01
CA GLY A 325 -15.63 6.80 -6.02
C GLY A 325 -16.25 5.98 -7.16
N ASP A 326 -16.02 4.68 -7.22
CA ASP A 326 -16.39 3.80 -8.34
C ASP A 326 -17.89 3.78 -8.67
N ILE A 327 -18.76 3.82 -7.67
CA ILE A 327 -20.20 3.81 -7.87
C ILE A 327 -20.68 5.18 -8.36
N ILE A 328 -20.25 6.26 -7.71
CA ILE A 328 -20.76 7.60 -8.02
C ILE A 328 -20.27 8.09 -9.39
N VAL A 329 -19.08 7.69 -9.83
CA VAL A 329 -18.55 8.05 -11.15
C VAL A 329 -19.38 7.46 -12.30
N GLN A 330 -20.10 6.35 -12.05
CA GLN A 330 -21.07 5.77 -12.99
C GLN A 330 -22.38 6.57 -13.07
N HIS A 331 -22.59 7.51 -12.14
CA HIS A 331 -23.77 8.37 -12.05
C HIS A 331 -23.40 9.86 -12.04
N PRO A 332 -22.79 10.40 -13.13
CA PRO A 332 -22.20 11.75 -13.13
C PRO A 332 -23.16 12.87 -12.71
N ALA A 333 -24.45 12.73 -13.01
CA ALA A 333 -25.48 13.71 -12.63
C ALA A 333 -25.65 13.82 -11.10
N LEU A 334 -25.29 12.78 -10.34
CA LEU A 334 -25.41 12.73 -8.88
C LEU A 334 -24.16 13.26 -8.16
N ILE A 335 -23.02 13.37 -8.83
CA ILE A 335 -21.77 13.86 -8.22
C ILE A 335 -21.96 15.27 -7.64
N ALA A 336 -22.73 16.13 -8.32
CA ALA A 336 -23.00 17.49 -7.87
C ALA A 336 -23.82 17.58 -6.55
N GLU A 337 -24.50 16.50 -6.17
CA GLU A 337 -25.30 16.42 -4.94
C GLU A 337 -24.49 15.95 -3.73
N LEU A 338 -23.24 15.49 -3.94
CA LEU A 338 -22.35 15.12 -2.85
C LEU A 338 -21.95 16.34 -2.01
N PRO A 339 -21.87 16.18 -0.68
CA PRO A 339 -21.34 17.22 0.19
C PRO A 339 -19.91 17.62 -0.18
N ARG A 340 -19.63 18.93 -0.27
CA ARG A 340 -18.32 19.47 -0.67
C ARG A 340 -17.18 19.11 0.30
N ASP A 341 -17.50 18.72 1.51
CA ASP A 341 -16.56 18.29 2.52
C ASP A 341 -16.34 16.77 2.57
N ALA A 342 -16.96 16.00 1.66
CA ALA A 342 -16.61 14.62 1.40
C ALA A 342 -15.40 14.53 0.47
N ILE A 343 -14.59 13.50 0.61
CA ILE A 343 -13.43 13.24 -0.25
C ILE A 343 -13.68 11.95 -1.03
N ALA A 344 -13.75 12.04 -2.35
CA ALA A 344 -13.86 10.88 -3.21
C ALA A 344 -12.46 10.24 -3.41
N LEU A 345 -12.38 8.92 -3.33
CA LEU A 345 -11.18 8.13 -3.58
C LEU A 345 -11.35 7.45 -4.93
N GLU A 346 -10.74 8.02 -5.96
CA GLU A 346 -10.80 7.52 -7.34
C GLU A 346 -9.75 6.43 -7.54
N TRP A 347 -10.18 5.17 -7.64
CA TRP A 347 -9.31 4.02 -7.71
C TRP A 347 -9.34 3.29 -9.06
N GLY A 348 -8.22 2.71 -9.42
CA GLY A 348 -8.08 1.83 -10.57
C GLY A 348 -6.65 1.34 -10.72
N TYR A 349 -6.47 0.10 -11.22
CA TYR A 349 -5.24 -0.65 -11.05
C TYR A 349 -4.56 -1.08 -12.35
N GLU A 350 -5.19 -0.81 -13.50
CA GLU A 350 -4.54 -1.01 -14.79
C GLU A 350 -3.77 0.24 -15.23
N ALA A 351 -2.71 0.04 -16.01
CA ALA A 351 -1.85 1.12 -16.49
C ALA A 351 -2.61 2.17 -17.31
N ASP A 352 -3.69 1.78 -17.96
CA ASP A 352 -4.56 2.61 -18.81
C ASP A 352 -5.89 3.00 -18.14
N HIS A 353 -6.01 2.84 -16.81
CA HIS A 353 -7.21 3.25 -16.08
C HIS A 353 -7.57 4.71 -16.38
N PRO A 354 -8.85 5.05 -16.60
CA PRO A 354 -9.29 6.37 -17.08
C PRO A 354 -9.25 7.48 -16.01
N PHE A 355 -8.15 7.62 -15.27
CA PHE A 355 -7.95 8.70 -14.27
C PHE A 355 -8.17 10.10 -14.87
N ASP A 356 -7.88 10.30 -16.16
CA ASP A 356 -8.12 11.58 -16.84
C ASP A 356 -9.60 11.93 -16.90
N ALA A 357 -10.44 11.00 -17.35
CA ALA A 357 -11.88 11.22 -17.50
C ALA A 357 -12.57 11.35 -16.14
N HIS A 358 -12.24 10.49 -15.19
CA HIS A 358 -12.85 10.49 -13.85
C HIS A 358 -12.42 11.72 -13.03
N GLY A 359 -11.14 12.08 -13.06
CA GLY A 359 -10.63 13.30 -12.41
C GLY A 359 -11.28 14.56 -12.95
N ALA A 360 -11.52 14.62 -14.27
CA ALA A 360 -12.26 15.73 -14.89
C ALA A 360 -13.70 15.86 -14.35
N GLN A 361 -14.39 14.74 -14.09
CA GLN A 361 -15.75 14.75 -13.52
C GLN A 361 -15.77 15.30 -12.09
N PHE A 362 -14.86 14.83 -11.22
CA PHE A 362 -14.77 15.32 -9.84
C PHE A 362 -14.38 16.79 -9.78
N ASN A 363 -13.41 17.22 -10.59
CA ASN A 363 -13.00 18.63 -10.68
C ASN A 363 -14.16 19.51 -11.16
N ALA A 364 -14.86 19.12 -12.24
CA ALA A 364 -16.02 19.87 -12.76
C ALA A 364 -17.13 20.00 -11.72
N ALA A 365 -17.35 18.97 -10.90
CA ALA A 365 -18.29 19.02 -9.79
C ALA A 365 -17.76 19.81 -8.58
N GLY A 366 -16.49 20.23 -8.55
CA GLY A 366 -15.83 20.91 -7.43
C GLY A 366 -15.75 20.03 -6.18
N LEU A 367 -15.68 18.71 -6.33
CA LEU A 367 -15.51 17.76 -5.24
C LEU A 367 -14.02 17.50 -4.99
N THR A 368 -13.61 17.51 -3.72
CA THR A 368 -12.27 17.08 -3.34
C THR A 368 -12.10 15.60 -3.62
N PHE A 369 -10.99 15.22 -4.24
CA PHE A 369 -10.72 13.82 -4.52
C PHE A 369 -9.23 13.46 -4.40
N TYR A 370 -8.95 12.18 -4.21
CA TYR A 370 -7.63 11.55 -4.31
C TYR A 370 -7.61 10.62 -5.51
N VAL A 371 -6.45 10.42 -6.09
CA VAL A 371 -6.19 9.32 -7.03
C VAL A 371 -5.59 8.14 -6.26
N CYS A 372 -6.10 6.94 -6.51
CA CYS A 372 -5.78 5.75 -5.74
C CYS A 372 -5.28 4.62 -6.66
N PRO A 373 -4.03 4.69 -7.13
CA PRO A 373 -3.41 3.59 -7.87
C PRO A 373 -3.02 2.45 -6.94
N GLY A 374 -2.59 1.32 -7.50
CA GLY A 374 -2.22 0.15 -6.74
C GLY A 374 -0.77 -0.31 -6.92
N THR A 375 -0.30 -1.10 -5.95
CA THR A 375 1.00 -1.79 -6.04
C THR A 375 1.03 -2.85 -7.12
N SER A 376 -0.12 -3.33 -7.58
CA SER A 376 -0.29 -4.49 -8.48
C SER A 376 0.36 -5.78 -7.96
N ALA A 377 0.45 -5.93 -6.64
CA ALA A 377 1.07 -7.09 -5.99
C ALA A 377 0.10 -8.26 -5.80
N TRP A 378 -1.16 -7.97 -5.54
CA TRP A 378 -2.20 -8.98 -5.30
C TRP A 378 -2.61 -9.73 -6.58
N CYS A 379 -3.18 -10.92 -6.42
CA CYS A 379 -3.61 -11.79 -7.52
C CYS A 379 -2.53 -12.07 -8.59
N SER A 380 -1.22 -12.06 -8.21
CA SER A 380 -0.13 -12.13 -9.18
C SER A 380 1.05 -13.02 -8.79
N ILE A 381 1.22 -13.43 -7.55
CA ILE A 381 2.36 -14.11 -6.93
C ILE A 381 3.58 -13.16 -6.75
N ALA A 382 4.11 -12.59 -7.82
CA ALA A 382 5.33 -11.77 -7.81
C ALA A 382 5.11 -10.29 -8.16
N GLY A 383 3.86 -9.85 -8.28
CA GLY A 383 3.52 -8.53 -8.76
C GLY A 383 3.39 -8.44 -10.28
N ARG A 384 2.99 -7.25 -10.76
CA ARG A 384 2.89 -6.90 -12.19
C ARG A 384 3.65 -5.59 -12.41
N THR A 385 4.99 -5.66 -12.41
CA THR A 385 5.89 -4.47 -12.40
C THR A 385 5.56 -3.48 -13.52
N HIS A 386 5.42 -3.94 -14.77
CA HIS A 386 5.12 -3.06 -15.89
C HIS A 386 3.79 -2.32 -15.70
N ASN A 387 2.74 -3.06 -15.28
CA ASN A 387 1.44 -2.48 -15.00
C ASN A 387 1.51 -1.50 -13.82
N ALA A 388 2.16 -1.88 -12.72
CA ALA A 388 2.30 -1.03 -11.53
C ALA A 388 2.92 0.33 -11.88
N LEU A 389 4.04 0.33 -12.60
CA LEU A 389 4.73 1.58 -12.99
C LEU A 389 3.86 2.45 -13.91
N GLY A 390 3.15 1.84 -14.86
CA GLY A 390 2.21 2.54 -15.74
C GLY A 390 1.03 3.14 -14.97
N ASN A 391 0.42 2.36 -14.09
CA ASN A 391 -0.72 2.80 -13.27
C ASN A 391 -0.35 3.92 -12.30
N LEU A 392 0.76 3.77 -11.56
CA LEU A 392 1.24 4.79 -10.62
C LEU A 392 1.53 6.12 -11.33
N ARG A 393 2.18 6.06 -12.49
CA ARG A 393 2.47 7.24 -13.30
C ARG A 393 1.19 7.90 -13.83
N ASN A 394 0.29 7.12 -14.41
CA ASN A 394 -0.99 7.59 -14.95
C ASN A 394 -1.81 8.33 -13.88
N ALA A 395 -1.93 7.74 -12.68
CA ALA A 395 -2.60 8.37 -11.55
C ALA A 395 -1.96 9.69 -11.13
N ALA A 396 -0.63 9.76 -11.05
CA ALA A 396 0.07 10.98 -10.66
C ALA A 396 -0.15 12.11 -11.69
N GLU A 397 0.06 11.83 -12.98
CA GLU A 397 -0.05 12.81 -14.05
C GLU A 397 -1.49 13.37 -14.15
N ASN A 398 -2.48 12.51 -14.14
CA ASN A 398 -3.88 12.92 -14.28
C ASN A 398 -4.46 13.46 -12.96
N GLY A 399 -4.02 12.96 -11.81
CA GLY A 399 -4.36 13.55 -10.52
C GLY A 399 -3.93 15.01 -10.42
N LEU A 400 -2.67 15.32 -10.76
CA LEU A 400 -2.17 16.71 -10.79
C LEU A 400 -2.92 17.56 -11.82
N LYS A 401 -3.16 17.04 -13.02
CA LYS A 401 -3.88 17.73 -14.09
C LYS A 401 -5.27 18.20 -13.65
N HIS A 402 -5.96 17.40 -12.85
CA HIS A 402 -7.32 17.67 -12.40
C HIS A 402 -7.44 18.16 -10.95
N GLY A 403 -6.31 18.45 -10.29
CA GLY A 403 -6.30 19.04 -8.96
C GLY A 403 -6.63 18.09 -7.82
N ALA A 404 -6.30 16.80 -7.95
CA ALA A 404 -6.38 15.85 -6.84
C ALA A 404 -5.53 16.33 -5.66
N THR A 405 -6.10 16.29 -4.45
CA THR A 405 -5.41 16.75 -3.24
C THR A 405 -4.63 15.64 -2.54
N GLY A 406 -4.80 14.38 -2.98
CA GLY A 406 -4.11 13.24 -2.43
C GLY A 406 -3.80 12.17 -3.46
N TYR A 407 -2.77 11.38 -3.13
CA TYR A 407 -2.31 10.23 -3.87
C TYR A 407 -2.21 9.06 -2.89
N LEU A 408 -3.13 8.09 -2.97
CA LEU A 408 -3.27 6.99 -2.03
C LEU A 408 -2.90 5.67 -2.71
N ILE A 409 -1.71 5.15 -2.44
CA ILE A 409 -1.25 3.87 -2.98
C ILE A 409 -1.97 2.74 -2.26
N THR A 410 -2.71 1.90 -2.98
CA THR A 410 -3.41 0.76 -2.40
C THR A 410 -2.61 -0.53 -2.54
N ASP A 411 -2.64 -1.37 -1.50
CA ASP A 411 -2.02 -2.69 -1.47
C ASP A 411 -3.06 -3.70 -0.95
N TRP A 412 -3.73 -4.40 -1.90
CA TRP A 412 -4.80 -5.32 -1.61
C TRP A 412 -4.32 -6.74 -1.32
N GLY A 413 -5.16 -7.54 -0.68
CA GLY A 413 -4.90 -8.93 -0.31
C GLY A 413 -5.84 -9.94 -0.94
N ASP A 414 -6.50 -9.60 -2.03
CA ASP A 414 -7.54 -10.42 -2.65
C ASP A 414 -7.13 -11.88 -2.84
N ARG A 415 -8.10 -12.78 -2.65
CA ARG A 415 -7.95 -14.20 -2.94
C ARG A 415 -6.86 -14.91 -2.12
N GLY A 416 -6.77 -14.62 -0.82
CA GLY A 416 -5.88 -15.32 0.10
C GLY A 416 -4.57 -14.62 0.40
N HIS A 417 -4.33 -13.43 -0.17
CA HIS A 417 -3.18 -12.57 0.11
C HIS A 417 -1.82 -13.30 -0.02
N TRP A 418 -1.61 -13.97 -1.15
CA TRP A 418 -0.45 -14.85 -1.34
C TRP A 418 0.89 -14.14 -1.57
N GLN A 419 0.85 -12.87 -2.04
CA GLN A 419 2.09 -12.13 -2.24
C GLN A 419 2.87 -11.96 -0.93
N MET A 420 4.19 -12.13 -1.02
CA MET A 420 5.08 -11.84 0.09
C MET A 420 5.29 -10.34 0.24
N SER A 421 5.57 -9.90 1.47
CA SER A 421 5.70 -8.48 1.81
C SER A 421 6.62 -7.67 0.85
N PRO A 422 7.81 -8.17 0.42
CA PRO A 422 8.68 -7.40 -0.47
C PRO A 422 8.15 -7.24 -1.90
N VAL A 423 7.14 -8.02 -2.32
CA VAL A 423 6.53 -7.86 -3.66
C VAL A 423 5.81 -6.52 -3.80
N SER A 424 5.18 -6.04 -2.72
CA SER A 424 4.51 -4.74 -2.69
C SER A 424 5.47 -3.55 -2.63
N ASP A 425 6.71 -3.75 -2.17
CA ASP A 425 7.66 -2.66 -1.91
C ASP A 425 8.02 -1.88 -3.18
N LEU A 426 8.03 -2.51 -4.37
CA LEU A 426 8.23 -1.82 -5.64
C LEU A 426 7.15 -0.74 -5.86
N GLY A 427 5.89 -1.12 -5.75
CA GLY A 427 4.76 -0.20 -5.92
C GLY A 427 4.76 0.91 -4.88
N LEU A 428 5.09 0.59 -3.63
CA LEU A 428 5.14 1.56 -2.53
C LEU A 428 6.25 2.60 -2.71
N VAL A 429 7.48 2.18 -3.06
CA VAL A 429 8.61 3.11 -3.29
C VAL A 429 8.35 3.99 -4.51
N MET A 430 7.93 3.39 -5.61
CA MET A 430 7.68 4.14 -6.84
C MET A 430 6.45 5.05 -6.72
N GLY A 431 5.41 4.61 -6.04
CA GLY A 431 4.25 5.45 -5.73
C GLY A 431 4.63 6.65 -4.86
N ALA A 432 5.48 6.46 -3.85
CA ALA A 432 6.02 7.56 -3.04
C ALA A 432 6.85 8.54 -3.88
N ALA A 433 7.66 8.03 -4.82
CA ALA A 433 8.43 8.85 -5.74
C ALA A 433 7.53 9.67 -6.67
N TYR A 434 6.51 9.07 -7.29
CA TYR A 434 5.54 9.76 -8.15
C TYR A 434 4.70 10.79 -7.38
N ALA A 435 4.29 10.47 -6.15
CA ALA A 435 3.52 11.40 -5.32
C ALA A 435 4.33 12.60 -4.82
N TRP A 436 5.66 12.44 -4.69
CA TRP A 436 6.55 13.51 -4.24
C TRP A 436 7.00 14.41 -5.39
N ASN A 437 7.58 13.82 -6.45
CA ASN A 437 8.11 14.54 -7.62
C ASN A 437 7.95 13.66 -8.86
N GLY A 438 6.77 13.70 -9.47
CA GLY A 438 6.40 12.86 -10.59
C GLY A 438 7.28 13.04 -11.83
N VAL A 439 7.83 14.24 -12.03
CA VAL A 439 8.76 14.50 -13.16
C VAL A 439 10.06 13.72 -12.97
N ALA A 440 10.69 13.81 -11.80
CA ALA A 440 11.94 13.11 -11.53
C ALA A 440 11.75 11.59 -11.41
N ALA A 441 10.56 11.13 -10.97
CA ALA A 441 10.26 9.71 -10.84
C ALA A 441 10.26 8.96 -12.18
N ARG A 442 10.01 9.63 -13.30
CA ARG A 442 10.03 9.02 -14.66
C ARG A 442 11.39 8.47 -15.05
N ASP A 443 12.46 9.13 -14.60
CA ASP A 443 13.83 8.85 -14.98
C ASP A 443 14.60 8.02 -13.93
N LEU A 444 13.91 7.55 -12.87
CA LEU A 444 14.53 6.72 -11.85
C LEU A 444 14.90 5.35 -12.40
N ASP A 445 16.12 4.89 -12.09
CA ASP A 445 16.47 3.48 -12.17
C ASP A 445 15.70 2.73 -11.08
N VAL A 446 14.57 2.13 -11.46
CA VAL A 446 13.63 1.47 -10.55
C VAL A 446 14.31 0.35 -9.77
N ALA A 447 15.07 -0.52 -10.44
CA ALA A 447 15.74 -1.64 -9.79
C ALA A 447 16.74 -1.15 -8.74
N ARG A 448 17.50 -0.13 -9.07
CA ARG A 448 18.46 0.48 -8.14
C ARG A 448 17.75 1.20 -7.00
N ALA A 449 16.70 1.95 -7.29
CA ALA A 449 15.93 2.66 -6.26
C ALA A 449 15.36 1.71 -5.22
N ILE A 450 14.66 0.64 -5.62
CA ILE A 450 14.08 -0.32 -4.67
C ILE A 450 15.15 -1.16 -3.97
N SER A 451 16.25 -1.54 -4.64
CA SER A 451 17.37 -2.21 -3.97
C SER A 451 17.89 -1.41 -2.79
N VAL A 452 18.14 -0.12 -3.03
CA VAL A 452 18.74 0.77 -2.03
C VAL A 452 17.73 1.16 -0.96
N HIS A 453 16.50 1.56 -1.35
CA HIS A 453 15.56 2.22 -0.44
C HIS A 453 14.52 1.27 0.18
N ALA A 454 14.20 0.13 -0.47
CA ALA A 454 13.33 -0.87 0.10
C ALA A 454 14.11 -2.00 0.79
N PHE A 455 15.20 -2.46 0.16
CA PHE A 455 15.87 -3.67 0.58
C PHE A 455 17.21 -3.43 1.30
N ASP A 456 17.69 -2.18 1.38
CA ASP A 456 19.03 -1.84 1.90
C ASP A 456 20.11 -2.76 1.31
N ASP A 457 19.98 -3.07 0.00
CA ASP A 457 20.88 -3.96 -0.74
C ASP A 457 21.82 -3.16 -1.66
N PRO A 458 23.06 -2.92 -1.25
CA PRO A 458 24.04 -2.18 -2.05
C PRO A 458 24.46 -2.92 -3.31
N SER A 459 24.27 -4.25 -3.40
CA SER A 459 24.62 -5.03 -4.59
C SER A 459 23.70 -4.72 -5.79
N GLY A 460 22.45 -4.30 -5.53
CA GLY A 460 21.44 -4.09 -6.57
C GLY A 460 20.63 -5.35 -6.92
N SER A 461 21.04 -6.50 -6.42
CA SER A 461 20.51 -7.81 -6.83
C SER A 461 19.05 -8.02 -6.48
N LEU A 462 18.60 -7.57 -5.28
CA LEU A 462 17.20 -7.74 -4.88
C LEU A 462 16.25 -6.86 -5.71
N GLY A 463 16.64 -5.64 -6.03
CA GLY A 463 15.82 -4.79 -6.87
C GLY A 463 15.73 -5.29 -8.31
N GLU A 464 16.83 -5.78 -8.85
CA GLU A 464 16.85 -6.42 -10.16
C GLU A 464 15.92 -7.66 -10.18
N ALA A 465 16.05 -8.55 -9.19
CA ALA A 465 15.20 -9.72 -9.08
C ALA A 465 13.72 -9.35 -8.91
N ALA A 466 13.39 -8.38 -8.05
CA ALA A 466 12.01 -7.91 -7.85
C ALA A 466 11.39 -7.39 -9.16
N CYS A 467 12.11 -6.53 -9.89
CA CYS A 467 11.63 -5.99 -11.16
C CYS A 467 11.42 -7.08 -12.22
N ARG A 468 12.34 -8.04 -12.32
CA ARG A 468 12.27 -9.12 -13.30
C ARG A 468 11.18 -10.14 -12.94
N LEU A 469 11.12 -10.61 -11.69
CA LEU A 469 10.07 -11.51 -11.21
C LEU A 469 8.68 -10.91 -11.41
N GLY A 470 8.51 -9.62 -11.09
CA GLY A 470 7.26 -8.91 -11.31
C GLY A 470 6.91 -8.68 -12.79
N ASN A 471 7.77 -9.01 -13.74
CA ASN A 471 7.49 -8.97 -15.18
C ASN A 471 7.29 -10.35 -15.81
N VAL A 472 7.49 -11.43 -15.05
CA VAL A 472 7.31 -12.82 -15.53
C VAL A 472 5.88 -13.05 -16.04
N TYR A 473 4.87 -12.40 -15.46
CA TYR A 473 3.46 -12.57 -15.87
C TYR A 473 3.24 -12.31 -17.37
N ARG A 474 4.07 -11.47 -18.01
CA ARG A 474 3.98 -11.14 -19.44
C ARG A 474 4.49 -12.27 -20.34
N ALA A 475 5.41 -13.09 -19.84
CA ALA A 475 6.02 -14.17 -20.64
C ALA A 475 5.01 -15.27 -21.01
N VAL A 476 3.93 -15.42 -20.25
CA VAL A 476 2.82 -16.34 -20.52
C VAL A 476 2.08 -15.97 -21.82
N GLY A 477 2.02 -14.66 -22.15
CA GLY A 477 1.36 -14.17 -23.36
C GLY A 477 -0.13 -13.88 -23.21
N VAL A 478 -0.66 -13.90 -21.97
CA VAL A 478 -2.00 -13.43 -21.61
C VAL A 478 -1.93 -12.67 -20.29
N GLU A 479 -2.56 -11.50 -20.26
CA GLU A 479 -2.57 -10.61 -19.11
C GLU A 479 -4.03 -10.42 -18.65
N PRO A 480 -4.53 -11.27 -17.72
CA PRO A 480 -5.87 -11.11 -17.17
C PRO A 480 -5.98 -9.80 -16.40
N HIS A 481 -7.15 -9.16 -16.47
CA HIS A 481 -7.42 -7.91 -15.76
C HIS A 481 -7.15 -8.06 -14.25
N ASN A 482 -6.43 -7.10 -13.67
CA ASN A 482 -6.08 -7.00 -12.25
C ASN A 482 -5.44 -8.27 -11.64
N SER A 483 -4.78 -9.10 -12.44
CA SER A 483 -4.24 -10.39 -12.00
C SER A 483 -3.18 -10.94 -12.96
N SER A 484 -2.68 -12.15 -12.69
CA SER A 484 -1.81 -12.89 -13.60
C SER A 484 -2.33 -14.31 -13.90
N ALA A 485 -2.03 -14.83 -15.09
CA ALA A 485 -2.47 -16.17 -15.47
C ALA A 485 -1.91 -17.27 -14.54
N LEU A 486 -0.63 -17.16 -14.12
CA LEU A 486 -0.02 -18.14 -13.20
C LEU A 486 -0.69 -18.14 -11.81
N PHE A 487 -1.18 -16.99 -11.34
CA PHE A 487 -1.97 -16.93 -10.12
C PHE A 487 -3.26 -17.73 -10.28
N TRP A 488 -3.99 -17.56 -11.39
CA TRP A 488 -5.22 -18.29 -11.66
C TRP A 488 -5.00 -19.78 -11.91
N VAL A 489 -3.86 -20.16 -12.48
CA VAL A 489 -3.45 -21.59 -12.58
C VAL A 489 -3.43 -22.24 -11.19
N MET A 490 -3.06 -21.51 -10.14
CA MET A 490 -3.04 -22.02 -8.77
C MET A 490 -4.38 -21.92 -8.03
N GLN A 491 -5.31 -21.07 -8.50
CA GLN A 491 -6.56 -20.76 -7.78
C GLN A 491 -7.78 -21.48 -8.37
N LYS A 492 -7.71 -21.92 -9.64
CA LYS A 492 -8.83 -22.51 -10.38
C LYS A 492 -8.63 -24.01 -10.58
N SER A 493 -9.74 -24.70 -10.79
CA SER A 493 -9.72 -26.12 -11.18
C SER A 493 -9.03 -26.33 -12.53
N PRO A 494 -8.49 -27.52 -12.81
CA PRO A 494 -7.89 -27.84 -14.10
C PRO A 494 -8.83 -27.62 -15.31
N ALA A 495 -10.14 -27.80 -15.14
CA ALA A 495 -11.12 -27.56 -16.18
C ALA A 495 -11.29 -26.08 -16.52
N GLU A 496 -11.41 -25.22 -15.48
CA GLU A 496 -11.50 -23.77 -15.66
C GLU A 496 -10.23 -23.19 -16.27
N VAL A 497 -9.04 -23.63 -15.82
CA VAL A 497 -7.76 -23.20 -16.40
C VAL A 497 -7.68 -23.53 -17.88
N ARG A 498 -8.08 -24.77 -18.29
CA ARG A 498 -8.12 -25.15 -19.71
C ARG A 498 -9.08 -24.28 -20.50
N ALA A 499 -10.25 -24.01 -19.97
CA ALA A 499 -11.28 -23.20 -20.64
C ALA A 499 -10.84 -21.75 -20.85
N GLU A 500 -10.25 -21.14 -19.84
CA GLU A 500 -9.93 -19.70 -19.87
C GLU A 500 -8.56 -19.40 -20.48
N TYR A 501 -7.55 -20.23 -20.19
CA TYR A 501 -6.15 -19.95 -20.51
C TYR A 501 -5.51 -20.97 -21.45
N GLY A 502 -6.22 -22.05 -21.83
CA GLY A 502 -5.65 -23.16 -22.63
C GLY A 502 -5.02 -22.69 -23.94
N GLY A 503 -5.57 -21.69 -24.61
CA GLY A 503 -5.00 -21.12 -25.83
C GLY A 503 -3.65 -20.39 -25.63
N ALA A 504 -3.38 -19.88 -24.43
CA ALA A 504 -2.13 -19.17 -24.11
C ALA A 504 -1.08 -20.08 -23.45
N LEU A 505 -1.51 -21.12 -22.71
CA LEU A 505 -0.62 -22.03 -21.98
C LEU A 505 -0.03 -23.11 -22.91
N THR A 506 0.66 -22.68 -23.96
CA THR A 506 1.33 -23.55 -24.92
C THR A 506 2.68 -24.05 -24.37
N PRO A 507 3.25 -25.16 -24.91
CA PRO A 507 4.60 -25.62 -24.53
C PRO A 507 5.65 -24.50 -24.64
N ASP A 508 5.61 -23.75 -25.73
CA ASP A 508 6.56 -22.66 -25.97
C ASP A 508 6.39 -21.49 -24.99
N SER A 509 5.14 -21.08 -24.67
CA SER A 509 4.89 -20.00 -23.72
C SER A 509 5.34 -20.39 -22.31
N LEU A 510 5.07 -21.62 -21.88
CA LEU A 510 5.47 -22.12 -20.57
C LEU A 510 6.99 -22.33 -20.47
N ALA A 511 7.66 -22.79 -21.53
CA ALA A 511 9.11 -22.89 -21.59
C ALA A 511 9.77 -21.50 -21.48
N ARG A 512 9.28 -20.50 -22.23
CA ARG A 512 9.74 -19.11 -22.12
C ARG A 512 9.51 -18.55 -20.70
N THR A 513 8.36 -18.86 -20.10
CA THR A 513 8.03 -18.38 -18.76
C THR A 513 8.96 -18.98 -17.69
N LEU A 514 9.25 -20.29 -17.77
CA LEU A 514 10.23 -20.93 -16.87
C LEU A 514 11.62 -20.31 -17.03
N ALA A 515 12.08 -20.11 -18.27
CA ALA A 515 13.35 -19.45 -18.53
C ALA A 515 13.39 -18.00 -17.96
N ALA A 516 12.29 -17.26 -18.10
CA ALA A 516 12.16 -15.93 -17.53
C ALA A 516 12.21 -15.92 -15.98
N ILE A 517 11.61 -16.93 -15.33
CA ILE A 517 11.69 -17.09 -13.86
C ILE A 517 13.14 -17.38 -13.43
N ASP A 518 13.84 -18.26 -14.16
CA ASP A 518 15.23 -18.61 -13.85
C ASP A 518 16.16 -17.42 -14.03
N GLU A 519 16.01 -16.68 -15.13
CA GLU A 519 16.76 -15.42 -15.37
C GLU A 519 16.45 -14.36 -14.31
N ALA A 520 15.16 -14.19 -13.92
CA ALA A 520 14.74 -13.23 -12.92
C ALA A 520 15.27 -13.57 -11.52
N SER A 521 15.43 -14.86 -11.21
CA SER A 521 15.91 -15.35 -9.92
C SER A 521 17.45 -15.38 -9.82
N ALA A 522 18.16 -15.36 -10.95
CA ALA A 522 19.62 -15.49 -10.99
C ALA A 522 20.40 -14.47 -10.12
N PRO A 523 19.93 -13.21 -9.93
CA PRO A 523 20.59 -12.27 -9.04
C PRO A 523 20.48 -12.58 -7.56
N LEU A 524 19.45 -13.32 -7.11
CA LEU A 524 19.12 -13.53 -5.69
C LEU A 524 20.30 -14.02 -4.82
N PRO A 525 21.12 -14.99 -5.25
CA PRO A 525 22.27 -15.44 -4.44
C PRO A 525 23.35 -14.38 -4.20
N SER A 526 23.38 -13.34 -5.03
CA SER A 526 24.35 -12.24 -4.94
C SER A 526 23.90 -11.09 -4.04
N ALA A 527 22.68 -11.16 -3.51
CA ALA A 527 22.12 -10.15 -2.62
C ALA A 527 22.97 -9.90 -1.37
N ARG A 528 23.03 -8.65 -0.94
CA ARG A 528 23.82 -8.18 0.22
C ARG A 528 23.01 -7.19 1.06
N SER A 529 21.75 -7.52 1.31
CA SER A 529 20.89 -6.67 2.15
C SER A 529 21.48 -6.54 3.56
N THR A 530 21.49 -5.31 4.06
CA THR A 530 21.92 -4.98 5.42
C THR A 530 20.77 -4.82 6.39
N ARG A 531 19.54 -5.15 5.95
CA ARG A 531 18.34 -5.11 6.81
C ARG A 531 18.45 -6.10 7.97
N PRO A 532 17.87 -5.77 9.14
CA PRO A 532 17.80 -6.73 10.26
C PRO A 532 17.07 -8.03 9.88
N ASP A 533 16.11 -7.97 8.95
CA ASP A 533 15.33 -9.11 8.45
C ASP A 533 15.81 -9.64 7.08
N ALA A 534 17.09 -9.42 6.72
CA ALA A 534 17.64 -9.80 5.41
C ALA A 534 17.45 -11.29 5.07
N ALA A 535 17.63 -12.18 6.06
CA ALA A 535 17.43 -13.63 5.86
C ALA A 535 15.96 -13.97 5.55
N LEU A 536 15.01 -13.30 6.20
CA LEU A 536 13.59 -13.48 5.93
C LEU A 536 13.24 -12.92 4.53
N LEU A 537 13.75 -11.75 4.19
CA LEU A 537 13.59 -11.14 2.88
C LEU A 537 14.07 -12.06 1.74
N GLN A 538 15.26 -12.68 1.91
CA GLN A 538 15.77 -13.64 0.94
C GLN A 538 14.83 -14.84 0.79
N ARG A 539 14.36 -15.42 1.89
CA ARG A 539 13.40 -16.54 1.87
C ARG A 539 12.07 -16.20 1.19
N GLU A 540 11.59 -14.98 1.36
CA GLU A 540 10.35 -14.49 0.71
C GLU A 540 10.51 -14.41 -0.81
N PHE A 541 11.67 -13.96 -1.32
CA PHE A 541 11.97 -13.97 -2.75
C PHE A 541 12.15 -15.39 -3.31
N ASP A 542 12.88 -16.25 -2.59
CA ASP A 542 13.08 -17.65 -2.99
C ASP A 542 11.74 -18.41 -3.05
N PHE A 543 10.88 -18.18 -2.05
CA PHE A 543 9.50 -18.70 -2.05
C PHE A 543 8.70 -18.22 -3.26
N THR A 544 8.74 -16.91 -3.55
CA THR A 544 8.03 -16.31 -4.69
C THR A 544 8.46 -16.93 -6.02
N ALA A 545 9.77 -17.09 -6.23
CA ALA A 545 10.30 -17.72 -7.43
C ALA A 545 9.92 -19.20 -7.53
N ARG A 546 9.94 -19.94 -6.41
CA ARG A 546 9.54 -21.35 -6.35
C ARG A 546 8.06 -21.53 -6.65
N LEU A 547 7.19 -20.70 -6.09
CA LEU A 547 5.76 -20.74 -6.35
C LEU A 547 5.43 -20.45 -7.84
N LEU A 548 6.12 -19.49 -8.46
CA LEU A 548 5.99 -19.22 -9.90
C LEU A 548 6.39 -20.46 -10.75
N ARG A 549 7.51 -21.12 -10.42
CA ARG A 549 7.93 -22.36 -11.11
C ARG A 549 6.91 -23.47 -10.95
N HIS A 550 6.40 -23.66 -9.74
CA HIS A 550 5.36 -24.64 -9.48
C HIS A 550 4.10 -24.36 -10.30
N ALA A 551 3.65 -23.10 -10.37
CA ALA A 551 2.50 -22.71 -11.18
C ALA A 551 2.71 -23.01 -12.67
N CYS A 552 3.91 -22.81 -13.23
CA CYS A 552 4.23 -23.22 -14.60
C CYS A 552 4.17 -24.74 -14.80
N ARG A 553 4.75 -25.53 -13.87
CA ARG A 553 4.71 -27.00 -13.94
C ARG A 553 3.28 -27.53 -13.80
N ARG A 554 2.49 -26.90 -12.91
CA ARG A 554 1.06 -27.22 -12.79
C ARG A 554 0.32 -26.91 -14.11
N ALA A 555 0.62 -25.79 -14.76
CA ALA A 555 0.04 -25.46 -16.06
C ALA A 555 0.40 -26.53 -17.12
N GLN A 556 1.66 -26.97 -17.20
CA GLN A 556 2.08 -28.05 -18.07
C GLN A 556 1.30 -29.34 -17.79
N TRP A 557 1.17 -29.71 -16.52
CA TRP A 557 0.38 -30.90 -16.11
C TRP A 557 -1.10 -30.74 -16.50
N ILE A 558 -1.74 -29.60 -16.22
CA ILE A 558 -3.14 -29.34 -16.61
C ILE A 558 -3.34 -29.48 -18.13
N MET A 559 -2.37 -29.00 -18.91
CA MET A 559 -2.44 -29.01 -20.37
C MET A 559 -2.03 -30.35 -21.00
N GLY A 560 -1.71 -31.39 -20.20
CA GLY A 560 -1.26 -32.69 -20.71
C GLY A 560 0.10 -32.63 -21.42
N GLN A 561 0.92 -31.62 -21.15
CA GLN A 561 2.27 -31.47 -21.68
C GLN A 561 3.26 -32.33 -20.86
N PRO A 562 4.47 -32.62 -21.37
CA PRO A 562 5.51 -33.25 -20.57
C PRO A 562 5.77 -32.44 -19.29
N SER A 563 5.59 -33.05 -18.14
CA SER A 563 5.69 -32.42 -16.83
C SER A 563 6.23 -33.42 -15.81
N SER A 564 6.51 -32.94 -14.59
CA SER A 564 6.84 -33.80 -13.46
C SER A 564 5.68 -34.75 -13.12
N PRO A 565 5.99 -35.95 -12.60
CA PRO A 565 4.96 -36.86 -12.09
C PRO A 565 4.08 -36.19 -11.01
N ASN A 566 2.80 -36.62 -10.93
CA ASN A 566 1.87 -36.10 -9.93
C ASN A 566 2.43 -36.12 -8.48
N ALA A 567 3.12 -37.23 -8.13
CA ALA A 567 3.71 -37.38 -6.80
C ALA A 567 4.78 -36.33 -6.51
N GLU A 568 5.58 -35.91 -7.50
CA GLU A 568 6.57 -34.85 -7.35
C GLU A 568 5.91 -33.47 -7.20
N LEU A 569 4.92 -33.16 -8.05
CA LEU A 569 4.16 -31.90 -7.98
C LEU A 569 3.43 -31.80 -6.65
N LYS A 570 2.82 -32.90 -6.19
CA LYS A 570 2.17 -32.99 -4.88
C LYS A 570 3.15 -32.69 -3.74
N HIS A 571 4.29 -33.36 -3.73
CA HIS A 571 5.33 -33.19 -2.71
C HIS A 571 5.91 -31.76 -2.75
N GLU A 572 6.18 -31.21 -3.93
CA GLU A 572 6.65 -29.83 -4.08
C GLU A 572 5.63 -28.83 -3.48
N LEU A 573 4.33 -28.99 -3.78
CA LEU A 573 3.29 -28.10 -3.25
C LEU A 573 3.12 -28.26 -1.74
N GLN A 574 3.24 -29.46 -1.18
CA GLN A 574 3.26 -29.67 0.27
C GLN A 574 4.39 -28.87 0.93
N THR A 575 5.61 -28.94 0.38
CA THR A 575 6.75 -28.18 0.90
C THR A 575 6.53 -26.65 0.77
N ILE A 576 5.91 -26.21 -0.33
CA ILE A 576 5.53 -24.79 -0.52
C ILE A 576 4.53 -24.35 0.57
N ILE A 577 3.52 -25.17 0.88
CA ILE A 577 2.53 -24.87 1.92
C ILE A 577 3.20 -24.75 3.31
N GLU A 578 4.12 -25.66 3.64
CA GLU A 578 4.87 -25.61 4.91
C GLU A 578 5.68 -24.31 5.04
N ASP A 579 6.44 -23.96 4.00
CA ASP A 579 7.20 -22.70 3.98
C ASP A 579 6.29 -21.48 4.01
N TYR A 580 5.16 -21.51 3.30
CA TYR A 580 4.18 -20.42 3.33
C TYR A 580 3.66 -20.16 4.75
N ARG A 581 3.31 -21.22 5.50
CA ARG A 581 2.88 -21.09 6.90
C ARG A 581 3.97 -20.44 7.77
N ALA A 582 5.21 -20.85 7.59
CA ALA A 582 6.34 -20.28 8.32
C ALA A 582 6.61 -18.81 7.98
N LEU A 583 6.56 -18.45 6.69
CA LEU A 583 6.74 -17.07 6.22
C LEU A 583 5.58 -16.16 6.63
N TRP A 584 4.36 -16.68 6.61
CA TRP A 584 3.19 -15.95 7.11
C TRP A 584 3.38 -15.55 8.58
N LEU A 585 3.66 -16.52 9.45
CA LEU A 585 3.79 -16.30 10.89
C LEU A 585 5.02 -15.46 11.28
N ALA A 586 6.01 -15.33 10.39
CA ALA A 586 7.14 -14.44 10.62
C ALA A 586 6.78 -12.95 10.55
N ARG A 587 5.67 -12.59 9.88
CA ARG A 587 5.26 -11.19 9.71
C ARG A 587 3.84 -10.90 10.20
N ASN A 588 2.98 -11.90 10.22
CA ASN A 588 1.55 -11.72 10.44
C ASN A 588 1.04 -12.55 11.62
N ARG A 589 -0.13 -12.18 12.08
CA ARG A 589 -0.89 -12.93 13.10
C ARG A 589 -1.46 -14.22 12.49
N PRO A 590 -1.79 -15.22 13.32
CA PRO A 590 -2.27 -16.52 12.83
C PRO A 590 -3.66 -16.48 12.17
N GLY A 591 -4.48 -15.48 12.46
CA GLY A 591 -5.82 -15.37 11.86
C GLY A 591 -5.75 -15.25 10.33
N GLY A 592 -6.73 -15.85 9.63
CA GLY A 592 -6.80 -15.89 8.17
C GLY A 592 -5.84 -16.86 7.49
N LEU A 593 -4.81 -17.38 8.18
CA LEU A 593 -3.86 -18.33 7.60
C LEU A 593 -4.57 -19.60 7.08
N GLY A 594 -5.56 -20.09 7.80
CA GLY A 594 -6.35 -21.25 7.38
C GLY A 594 -7.08 -21.00 6.07
N ASP A 595 -7.79 -19.89 5.93
CA ASP A 595 -8.52 -19.49 4.72
C ASP A 595 -7.57 -19.32 3.52
N SER A 596 -6.42 -18.73 3.75
CA SER A 596 -5.40 -18.55 2.70
C SER A 596 -4.79 -19.88 2.25
N VAL A 597 -4.44 -20.77 3.19
CA VAL A 597 -3.83 -22.07 2.90
C VAL A 597 -4.83 -23.04 2.25
N ALA A 598 -6.11 -22.99 2.61
CA ALA A 598 -7.15 -23.82 1.99
C ALA A 598 -7.18 -23.70 0.46
N ARG A 599 -6.79 -22.56 -0.07
CA ARG A 599 -6.67 -22.35 -1.53
C ARG A 599 -5.51 -23.12 -2.15
N PHE A 600 -4.37 -23.26 -1.45
CA PHE A 600 -3.29 -24.16 -1.87
C PHE A 600 -3.69 -25.62 -1.72
N GLU A 601 -4.41 -25.97 -0.65
CA GLU A 601 -4.88 -27.33 -0.40
C GLU A 601 -5.90 -27.77 -1.46
N ALA A 602 -6.73 -26.86 -1.98
CA ALA A 602 -7.58 -27.14 -3.13
C ALA A 602 -6.77 -27.53 -4.39
N ALA A 603 -5.69 -26.77 -4.69
CA ALA A 603 -4.79 -27.12 -5.80
C ALA A 603 -4.02 -28.42 -5.55
N LEU A 604 -3.67 -28.71 -4.29
CA LEU A 604 -3.00 -29.95 -3.89
C LEU A 604 -3.89 -31.18 -4.12
N ALA A 605 -5.18 -31.06 -3.85
CA ALA A 605 -6.15 -32.14 -4.04
C ALA A 605 -6.28 -32.58 -5.49
N ASP A 606 -6.00 -31.70 -6.46
CA ASP A 606 -6.05 -32.04 -7.88
C ASP A 606 -5.00 -33.10 -8.32
N TYR A 607 -3.92 -33.26 -7.55
CA TYR A 607 -2.86 -34.22 -7.84
C TYR A 607 -3.17 -35.66 -7.34
N GLY A 608 -4.27 -35.87 -6.65
CA GLY A 608 -4.73 -37.20 -6.17
C GLY A 608 -4.24 -37.56 -4.77
#